data_ba9e0ceb593be739f05e995550934710
#
_entry.id   ba9e0ceb593be739f05e995550934710
#
_cell.length_a   1.000
_cell.length_b   1.000
_cell.length_c   1.000
_cell.angle_alpha   90.00
_cell.angle_beta   90.00
_cell.angle_gamma   90.00
#
_symmetry.space_group_name_H-M   'P 1'
#
loop_
_entity.id
_entity.type
_entity.pdbx_description
1 polymer ?
#
loop_
_entity_poly.entity_id
_entity_poly.type
_entity_poly.pdbx_seq_one_letter_code
_entity_poly.pdbx_strand_id
1 'polypeptide(L)'
;MTSKKGIGYSVFDLFINTNVYISICAILMVEQTNQLFFLTYDRTVFYLFVFFATLCSYNFHWYLTPLTPSASPRIAWNHRYRRLLLCIYFITLLLSLYFAWQLRYHWLPLSIGVMATFLYSAPKIPHKYFSLLSKIAIGKTLFLTFVWMY
;
A
#
# COMPACT_ATOMS: atom_id res chain seq x y z
N MET A 1 31.21 -3.61 20.59
CA MET A 1 30.19 -2.87 21.36
C MET A 1 28.84 -3.05 20.70
N THR A 2 28.05 -4.01 21.13
CA THR A 2 26.68 -4.26 20.64
C THR A 2 25.75 -3.31 21.39
N SER A 3 25.41 -2.18 20.74
CA SER A 3 24.39 -1.27 21.25
C SER A 3 23.07 -2.03 21.34
N LYS A 4 22.56 -2.22 22.56
CA LYS A 4 21.19 -2.67 22.84
C LYS A 4 20.24 -1.61 22.24
N LYS A 5 19.78 -1.81 20.99
CA LYS A 5 18.65 -1.04 20.46
C LYS A 5 17.46 -1.28 21.38
N GLY A 6 17.04 -0.24 22.10
CA GLY A 6 15.92 -0.33 23.03
C GLY A 6 14.64 -0.75 22.32
N ILE A 7 13.72 -1.37 23.04
CA ILE A 7 12.41 -1.87 22.55
C ILE A 7 11.63 -0.79 21.77
N GLY A 8 11.77 0.49 22.14
CA GLY A 8 11.11 1.61 21.45
C GLY A 8 11.56 1.81 20.00
N TYR A 9 12.84 1.61 19.70
CA TYR A 9 13.34 1.68 18.31
C TYR A 9 12.78 0.51 17.45
N SER A 10 12.60 -0.65 18.07
CA SER A 10 12.04 -1.82 17.36
C SER A 10 10.57 -1.62 16.97
N VAL A 11 9.74 -1.01 17.84
CA VAL A 11 8.31 -0.73 17.54
C VAL A 11 8.18 0.34 16.47
N PHE A 12 8.95 1.40 16.54
CA PHE A 12 8.95 2.49 15.54
C PHE A 12 9.42 1.99 14.18
N ASP A 13 10.51 1.20 14.15
CA ASP A 13 11.00 0.56 12.93
C ASP A 13 9.93 -0.35 12.31
N LEU A 14 9.20 -1.11 13.13
CA LEU A 14 8.12 -1.96 12.66
C LEU A 14 6.98 -1.12 12.09
N PHE A 15 6.53 -0.08 12.77
CA PHE A 15 5.46 0.82 12.33
C PHE A 15 5.75 1.45 10.96
N ILE A 16 6.99 1.92 10.74
CA ILE A 16 7.40 2.51 9.46
C ILE A 16 7.55 1.44 8.38
N ASN A 17 8.25 0.35 8.68
CA ASN A 17 8.61 -0.64 7.66
C ASN A 17 7.44 -1.55 7.26
N THR A 18 6.42 -1.74 8.10
CA THR A 18 5.18 -2.44 7.75
C THR A 18 4.18 -1.57 6.98
N ASN A 19 4.50 -0.30 6.72
CA ASN A 19 3.67 0.65 5.99
C ASN A 19 2.36 1.06 6.70
N VAL A 20 2.23 0.80 7.99
CA VAL A 20 1.06 1.19 8.79
C VAL A 20 0.86 2.71 8.75
N TYR A 21 1.93 3.49 8.85
CA TYR A 21 1.85 4.95 8.80
C TYR A 21 1.28 5.46 7.47
N ILE A 22 1.63 4.83 6.33
CA ILE A 22 1.10 5.19 5.00
C ILE A 22 -0.41 4.92 4.95
N SER A 23 -0.85 3.79 5.53
CA SER A 23 -2.27 3.44 5.58
C SER A 23 -3.08 4.40 6.45
N ILE A 24 -2.51 4.91 7.53
CA ILE A 24 -3.13 5.97 8.35
C ILE A 24 -3.21 7.29 7.55
N CYS A 25 -2.14 7.67 6.83
CA CYS A 25 -2.17 8.85 5.96
C CYS A 25 -3.26 8.73 4.89
N ALA A 26 -3.46 7.55 4.31
CA ALA A 26 -4.52 7.31 3.34
C ALA A 26 -5.92 7.54 3.94
N ILE A 27 -6.18 7.08 5.17
CA ILE A 27 -7.44 7.35 5.88
C ILE A 27 -7.63 8.87 6.08
N LEU A 28 -6.59 9.58 6.54
CA LEU A 28 -6.67 11.02 6.78
C LEU A 28 -6.98 11.79 5.50
N MET A 29 -6.41 11.39 4.36
CA MET A 29 -6.72 11.99 3.06
C MET A 29 -8.17 11.73 2.63
N VAL A 30 -8.67 10.52 2.84
CA VAL A 30 -10.08 10.17 2.58
C VAL A 30 -11.01 10.98 3.48
N GLU A 31 -10.68 11.13 4.77
CA GLU A 31 -11.46 11.95 5.69
C GLU A 31 -11.52 13.41 5.23
N GLN A 32 -10.39 13.98 4.82
CA GLN A 32 -10.34 15.33 4.28
C GLN A 32 -11.20 15.49 3.02
N THR A 33 -11.14 14.50 2.11
CA THR A 33 -11.99 14.49 0.91
C THR A 33 -13.47 14.41 1.27
N ASN A 34 -13.83 13.58 2.25
CA ASN A 34 -15.20 13.50 2.76
C ASN A 34 -15.73 14.83 3.30
N GLN A 35 -14.91 15.55 4.05
CA GLN A 35 -15.29 16.86 4.59
C GLN A 35 -15.53 17.89 3.49
N LEU A 36 -14.79 17.78 2.36
CA LEU A 36 -14.94 18.68 1.22
C LEU A 36 -16.19 18.39 0.37
N PHE A 37 -16.51 17.10 0.16
CA PHE A 37 -17.55 16.68 -0.78
C PHE A 37 -18.83 16.18 -0.12
N PHE A 38 -18.90 16.11 1.21
CA PHE A 38 -20.08 15.66 1.99
C PHE A 38 -20.66 14.30 1.51
N LEU A 39 -19.78 13.33 1.22
CA LEU A 39 -20.19 12.06 0.68
C LEU A 39 -20.98 11.24 1.71
N THR A 40 -22.05 10.60 1.26
CA THR A 40 -22.95 9.78 2.08
C THR A 40 -22.66 8.29 1.83
N TYR A 41 -21.88 7.66 2.68
CA TYR A 41 -21.64 6.21 2.68
C TYR A 41 -21.30 5.72 4.09
N ASP A 42 -21.22 4.41 4.30
CA ASP A 42 -20.74 3.86 5.56
C ASP A 42 -19.24 4.17 5.72
N ARG A 43 -18.95 5.27 6.43
CA ARG A 43 -17.59 5.79 6.60
C ARG A 43 -16.68 4.75 7.25
N THR A 44 -17.16 4.02 8.25
CA THR A 44 -16.36 3.06 9.00
C THR A 44 -15.88 1.93 8.11
N VAL A 45 -16.79 1.31 7.35
CA VAL A 45 -16.47 0.22 6.42
C VAL A 45 -15.49 0.69 5.35
N PHE A 46 -15.71 1.89 4.80
CA PHE A 46 -14.84 2.44 3.77
C PHE A 46 -13.44 2.76 4.30
N TYR A 47 -13.29 3.32 5.50
CA TYR A 47 -11.99 3.61 6.11
C TYR A 47 -11.21 2.33 6.41
N LEU A 48 -11.88 1.29 6.90
CA LEU A 48 -11.26 -0.01 7.12
C LEU A 48 -10.82 -0.64 5.79
N PHE A 49 -11.65 -0.54 4.75
CA PHE A 49 -11.28 -0.96 3.40
C PHE A 49 -10.02 -0.24 2.91
N VAL A 50 -9.99 1.10 2.96
CA VAL A 50 -8.85 1.92 2.53
C VAL A 50 -7.59 1.56 3.32
N PHE A 51 -7.70 1.39 4.63
CA PHE A 51 -6.58 1.01 5.49
C PHE A 51 -5.97 -0.33 5.06
N PHE A 52 -6.78 -1.38 4.98
CA PHE A 52 -6.30 -2.72 4.66
C PHE A 52 -5.86 -2.85 3.20
N ALA A 53 -6.55 -2.21 2.26
CA ALA A 53 -6.16 -2.20 0.85
C ALA A 53 -4.82 -1.48 0.63
N THR A 54 -4.60 -0.34 1.29
CA THR A 54 -3.33 0.39 1.25
C THR A 54 -2.21 -0.45 1.86
N LEU A 55 -2.44 -1.02 3.04
CA LEU A 55 -1.46 -1.85 3.73
C LEU A 55 -1.09 -3.09 2.89
N CYS A 56 -2.07 -3.75 2.30
CA CYS A 56 -1.89 -4.88 1.38
C CYS A 56 -1.02 -4.48 0.18
N SER A 57 -1.40 -3.41 -0.52
CA SER A 57 -0.71 -2.93 -1.72
C SER A 57 0.75 -2.56 -1.47
N TYR A 58 1.04 -1.80 -0.40
CA TYR A 58 2.40 -1.38 -0.08
C TYR A 58 3.27 -2.53 0.41
N ASN A 59 2.75 -3.48 1.19
CA ASN A 59 3.51 -4.67 1.59
C ASN A 59 3.83 -5.55 0.40
N PHE A 60 2.90 -5.74 -0.54
CA PHE A 60 3.14 -6.44 -1.79
C PHE A 60 4.22 -5.75 -2.64
N HIS A 61 4.14 -4.44 -2.78
CA HIS A 61 5.12 -3.65 -3.52
C HIS A 61 6.54 -3.80 -2.95
N TRP A 62 6.69 -3.77 -1.62
CA TRP A 62 7.98 -3.95 -0.97
C TRP A 62 8.48 -5.41 -1.02
N TYR A 63 7.58 -6.37 -0.98
CA TYR A 63 7.91 -7.78 -1.17
C TYR A 63 8.52 -8.05 -2.55
N LEU A 64 8.02 -7.39 -3.60
CA LEU A 64 8.54 -7.48 -4.97
C LEU A 64 9.84 -6.72 -5.19
N THR A 65 10.26 -5.84 -4.26
CA THR A 65 11.46 -5.02 -4.44
C THR A 65 12.72 -5.89 -4.28
N PRO A 66 13.58 -6.01 -5.32
CA PRO A 66 14.79 -6.83 -5.26
C PRO A 66 15.84 -6.20 -4.34
N LEU A 67 16.67 -7.05 -3.73
CA LEU A 67 17.85 -6.60 -2.97
C LEU A 67 18.95 -6.20 -3.96
N THR A 68 19.37 -4.94 -3.90
CA THR A 68 20.50 -4.44 -4.70
C THR A 68 21.71 -4.19 -3.81
N PRO A 69 22.96 -4.24 -4.32
CA PRO A 69 24.17 -3.98 -3.51
C PRO A 69 24.19 -2.62 -2.81
N SER A 70 23.51 -1.62 -3.39
CA SER A 70 23.34 -0.27 -2.83
C SER A 70 21.99 -0.08 -2.14
N ALA A 71 21.38 -1.16 -1.62
CA ALA A 71 20.04 -1.12 -1.02
C ALA A 71 20.01 -0.24 0.23
N SER A 72 18.95 0.56 0.34
CA SER A 72 18.70 1.37 1.54
C SER A 72 18.46 0.46 2.77
N PRO A 73 18.69 0.97 4.00
CA PRO A 73 18.44 0.22 5.24
C PRO A 73 17.03 -0.39 5.29
N ARG A 74 16.04 0.30 4.71
CA ARG A 74 14.66 -0.18 4.61
C ARG A 74 14.53 -1.43 3.73
N ILE A 75 15.20 -1.48 2.59
CA ILE A 75 15.18 -2.64 1.69
C ILE A 75 15.82 -3.84 2.39
N ALA A 76 16.96 -3.63 3.09
CA ALA A 76 17.62 -4.68 3.86
C ALA A 76 16.73 -5.23 4.98
N TRP A 77 16.00 -4.34 5.68
CA TRP A 77 15.05 -4.74 6.71
C TRP A 77 13.89 -5.56 6.11
N ASN A 78 13.27 -5.10 5.01
CA ASN A 78 12.18 -5.79 4.33
C ASN A 78 12.60 -7.18 3.83
N HIS A 79 13.83 -7.32 3.36
CA HIS A 79 14.36 -8.61 2.93
C HIS A 79 14.56 -9.58 4.10
N ARG A 80 15.04 -9.07 5.25
CA ARG A 80 15.22 -9.84 6.48
C ARG A 80 13.88 -10.34 7.03
N TYR A 81 12.83 -9.51 6.98
CA TYR A 81 11.50 -9.82 7.51
C TYR A 81 10.48 -10.18 6.41
N ARG A 82 10.95 -10.72 5.29
CA ARG A 82 10.12 -11.05 4.12
C ARG A 82 8.93 -11.96 4.45
N ARG A 83 9.10 -12.92 5.35
CA ARG A 83 8.02 -13.82 5.80
C ARG A 83 6.94 -13.07 6.58
N LEU A 84 7.34 -12.15 7.44
CA LEU A 84 6.41 -11.29 8.18
C LEU A 84 5.58 -10.42 7.23
N LEU A 85 6.23 -9.80 6.24
CA LEU A 85 5.54 -8.98 5.22
C LEU A 85 4.56 -9.81 4.41
N LEU A 86 4.88 -11.06 4.07
CA LEU A 86 3.96 -11.98 3.42
C LEU A 86 2.74 -12.32 4.30
N CYS A 87 2.95 -12.61 5.58
CA CYS A 87 1.84 -12.86 6.49
C CYS A 87 0.93 -11.64 6.60
N ILE A 88 1.50 -10.45 6.77
CA ILE A 88 0.73 -9.19 6.81
C ILE A 88 -0.03 -9.01 5.49
N TYR A 89 0.61 -9.23 4.34
CA TYR A 89 -0.02 -9.13 3.04
C TYR A 89 -1.26 -10.03 2.92
N PHE A 90 -1.15 -11.32 3.27
CA PHE A 90 -2.28 -12.26 3.15
C PHE A 90 -3.42 -11.90 4.12
N ILE A 91 -3.11 -11.54 5.37
CA ILE A 91 -4.12 -11.12 6.35
C ILE A 91 -4.84 -9.87 5.86
N THR A 92 -4.08 -8.85 5.42
CA THR A 92 -4.67 -7.58 4.95
C THR A 92 -5.40 -7.74 3.62
N LEU A 93 -4.99 -8.67 2.76
CA LEU A 93 -5.70 -9.03 1.55
C LEU A 93 -7.09 -9.62 1.86
N LEU A 94 -7.16 -10.59 2.78
CA LEU A 94 -8.44 -11.18 3.19
C LEU A 94 -9.37 -10.14 3.82
N LEU A 95 -8.84 -9.28 4.68
CA LEU A 95 -9.62 -8.21 5.30
C LEU A 95 -10.08 -7.17 4.27
N SER A 96 -9.24 -6.78 3.33
CA SER A 96 -9.63 -5.84 2.27
C SER A 96 -10.71 -6.43 1.37
N LEU A 97 -10.65 -7.72 1.02
CA LEU A 97 -11.69 -8.40 0.25
C LEU A 97 -13.00 -8.48 1.04
N TYR A 98 -12.95 -8.75 2.33
CA TYR A 98 -14.12 -8.77 3.20
C TYR A 98 -14.84 -7.41 3.22
N PHE A 99 -14.10 -6.31 3.43
CA PHE A 99 -14.68 -4.97 3.42
C PHE A 99 -15.09 -4.52 2.01
N ALA A 100 -14.38 -4.92 0.96
CA ALA A 100 -14.79 -4.69 -0.43
C ALA A 100 -16.14 -5.37 -0.73
N TRP A 101 -16.37 -6.57 -0.19
CA TRP A 101 -17.65 -7.24 -0.32
C TRP A 101 -18.80 -6.48 0.33
N GLN A 102 -18.59 -5.84 1.47
CA GLN A 102 -19.59 -4.98 2.09
C GLN A 102 -19.87 -3.73 1.25
N LEU A 103 -18.87 -3.23 0.51
CA LEU A 103 -18.98 -2.08 -0.38
C LEU A 103 -19.37 -2.46 -1.82
N ARG A 104 -19.92 -3.65 -2.04
CA ARG A 104 -20.25 -4.19 -3.38
C ARG A 104 -21.15 -3.29 -4.24
N TYR A 105 -21.97 -2.44 -3.62
CA TYR A 105 -22.81 -1.48 -4.36
C TYR A 105 -22.00 -0.41 -5.08
N HIS A 106 -20.74 -0.19 -4.66
CA HIS A 106 -19.78 0.73 -5.26
C HIS A 106 -18.68 -0.02 -6.03
N TRP A 107 -19.02 -1.16 -6.63
CA TRP A 107 -18.05 -2.04 -7.29
C TRP A 107 -17.26 -1.35 -8.41
N LEU A 108 -17.88 -0.40 -9.13
CA LEU A 108 -17.27 0.28 -10.27
C LEU A 108 -16.09 1.18 -9.84
N PRO A 109 -16.23 2.13 -8.90
CA PRO A 109 -15.09 2.88 -8.39
C PRO A 109 -14.05 1.98 -7.69
N LEU A 110 -14.48 0.95 -6.95
CA LEU A 110 -13.57 0.02 -6.32
C LEU A 110 -12.70 -0.73 -7.34
N SER A 111 -13.29 -1.22 -8.43
CA SER A 111 -12.56 -1.93 -9.48
C SER A 111 -11.55 -1.03 -10.18
N ILE A 112 -11.89 0.22 -10.45
CA ILE A 112 -10.98 1.21 -11.03
C ILE A 112 -9.80 1.45 -10.08
N GLY A 113 -10.05 1.64 -8.78
CA GLY A 113 -9.01 1.83 -7.77
C GLY A 113 -8.07 0.63 -7.66
N VAL A 114 -8.61 -0.59 -7.64
CA VAL A 114 -7.82 -1.84 -7.62
C VAL A 114 -6.98 -1.98 -8.88
N MET A 115 -7.56 -1.74 -10.06
CA MET A 115 -6.85 -1.80 -11.34
C MET A 115 -5.73 -0.75 -11.40
N ALA A 116 -5.99 0.46 -10.93
CA ALA A 116 -5.02 1.52 -10.83
C ALA A 116 -3.84 1.12 -9.92
N THR A 117 -4.13 0.59 -8.74
CA THR A 117 -3.12 0.13 -7.78
C THR A 117 -2.28 -1.03 -8.35
N PHE A 118 -2.93 -1.95 -9.07
CA PHE A 118 -2.24 -3.06 -9.74
C PHE A 118 -1.29 -2.53 -10.84
N LEU A 119 -1.75 -1.63 -11.71
CA LEU A 119 -0.91 -1.02 -12.74
C LEU A 119 0.30 -0.27 -12.13
N TYR A 120 0.13 0.40 -11.00
CA TYR A 120 1.23 1.06 -10.30
C TYR A 120 2.29 0.06 -9.82
N SER A 121 1.88 -1.11 -9.35
CA SER A 121 2.78 -2.17 -8.86
C SER A 121 3.35 -3.06 -9.98
N ALA A 122 2.68 -3.13 -11.12
CA ALA A 122 3.01 -3.99 -12.25
C ALA A 122 4.45 -3.85 -12.81
N PRO A 123 5.08 -2.64 -12.87
CA PRO A 123 6.44 -2.49 -13.37
C PRO A 123 7.51 -3.25 -12.57
N LYS A 124 7.21 -3.71 -11.36
CA LYS A 124 8.13 -4.55 -10.55
C LYS A 124 8.00 -6.04 -10.82
N ILE A 125 6.98 -6.45 -11.56
CA ILE A 125 6.83 -7.85 -12.00
C ILE A 125 7.80 -8.06 -13.16
N PRO A 126 8.68 -9.11 -13.12
CA PRO A 126 9.68 -9.37 -14.15
C PRO A 126 9.03 -9.93 -15.42
N HIS A 127 8.30 -9.11 -16.16
CA HIS A 127 7.68 -9.47 -17.43
C HIS A 127 8.02 -8.44 -18.51
N LYS A 128 8.43 -8.91 -19.70
CA LYS A 128 8.90 -8.05 -20.80
C LYS A 128 7.91 -6.94 -21.21
N TYR A 129 6.61 -7.20 -21.12
CA TYR A 129 5.55 -6.25 -21.49
C TYR A 129 5.40 -5.07 -20.52
N PHE A 130 5.80 -5.22 -19.25
CA PHE A 130 5.71 -4.17 -18.23
C PHE A 130 6.95 -3.28 -18.16
N SER A 131 8.02 -3.61 -18.88
CA SER A 131 9.25 -2.79 -18.91
C SER A 131 9.03 -1.42 -19.58
N LEU A 132 8.09 -1.32 -20.51
CA LEU A 132 7.72 -0.06 -21.16
C LEU A 132 7.06 0.94 -20.18
N LEU A 133 6.17 0.47 -19.32
CA LEU A 133 5.54 1.29 -18.27
C LEU A 133 6.56 1.79 -17.22
N SER A 134 7.63 1.04 -17.01
CA SER A 134 8.71 1.42 -16.08
C SER A 134 9.53 2.62 -16.55
N LYS A 135 9.60 2.86 -17.87
CA LYS A 135 10.39 3.94 -18.48
C LYS A 135 9.71 5.31 -18.42
N ILE A 136 8.40 5.34 -18.20
CA ILE A 136 7.64 6.60 -18.16
C ILE A 136 7.55 7.09 -16.71
N ALA A 137 8.62 7.73 -16.22
CA ALA A 137 8.65 8.30 -14.87
C ALA A 137 7.53 9.34 -14.64
N ILE A 138 7.20 10.12 -15.66
CA ILE A 138 6.09 11.10 -15.68
C ILE A 138 4.75 10.37 -15.52
N GLY A 139 4.56 9.23 -16.20
CA GLY A 139 3.35 8.42 -16.09
C GLY A 139 3.11 7.90 -14.67
N LYS A 140 4.16 7.55 -13.93
CA LYS A 140 4.04 7.11 -12.53
C LYS A 140 3.51 8.23 -11.62
N THR A 141 4.00 9.45 -11.78
CA THR A 141 3.58 10.60 -10.97
C THR A 141 2.15 11.00 -11.31
N LEU A 142 1.82 11.13 -12.60
CA LEU A 142 0.45 11.41 -13.06
C LEU A 142 -0.54 10.33 -12.60
N PHE A 143 -0.14 9.07 -12.70
CA PHE A 143 -0.96 7.95 -12.28
C PHE A 143 -1.18 7.93 -10.76
N LEU A 144 -0.14 8.19 -9.97
CA LEU A 144 -0.25 8.34 -8.52
C LEU A 144 -1.21 9.48 -8.17
N THR A 145 -1.05 10.65 -8.81
CA THR A 145 -1.94 11.80 -8.61
C THR A 145 -3.39 11.45 -8.95
N PHE A 146 -3.61 10.75 -10.06
CA PHE A 146 -4.95 10.31 -10.46
C PHE A 146 -5.59 9.36 -9.42
N VAL A 147 -4.82 8.38 -8.92
CA VAL A 147 -5.28 7.44 -7.87
C VAL A 147 -5.63 8.18 -6.57
N TRP A 148 -4.92 9.26 -6.25
CA TRP A 148 -5.17 10.06 -5.05
C TRP A 148 -6.30 11.09 -5.21
N MET A 149 -6.61 11.48 -6.45
CA MET A 149 -7.71 12.41 -6.74
C MET A 149 -9.06 11.71 -6.97
N TYR A 150 -9.03 10.41 -7.26
CA TYR A 150 -10.21 9.60 -7.54
C TYR A 150 -10.75 8.96 -6.26
#